data_ae071bb3fe29d519ceadb170bb6c5643
#
_entry.id   ae071bb3fe29d519ceadb170bb6c5643
#
_cell.length_a   1.000
_cell.length_b   1.000
_cell.length_c   1.000
_cell.angle_alpha   90.00
_cell.angle_beta   90.00
_cell.angle_gamma   90.00
#
_symmetry.space_group_name_H-M   'P 1'
#
loop_
_entity.id
_entity.type
_entity.pdbx_description
1 polymer ?
#
loop_
_entity_poly.entity_id
_entity_poly.type
_entity_poly.pdbx_seq_one_letter_code
_entity_poly.pdbx_strand_id
1 'polypeptide(L)'
;MADLQWHELEFTKASIKGKGLVKEMIKNLVFDLGNVLIEWNSEKILTSFEPEKERRQLLRQVIFESGIWHQTDKGELSLKEACDKVLAKLDDSYHSAVQNIFYNWYEVVEVYSGLQEKIRLWADQGYRIYILSTTCEIFYRIEKAGSLPIFPLLSGYILSSEVGVVKPEPEIYQKLLKKYSLDPTESVFIDDIQANLDTAAELGFETILSTSEPENIRAMEALLAAKGKFG
;
A
#
# COMPACT_ATOMS: atom_id res chain seq x y z
N MET A 1 -39.45 16.04 -1.81
CA MET A 1 -39.35 16.10 -0.35
C MET A 1 -39.62 14.70 0.18
N ALA A 2 -38.58 14.00 0.51
CA ALA A 2 -38.60 12.77 1.33
C ALA A 2 -37.24 12.66 1.98
N ASP A 3 -37.19 12.98 3.26
CA ASP A 3 -36.02 12.87 4.12
C ASP A 3 -35.65 11.42 4.32
N LEU A 4 -34.44 11.01 3.91
CA LEU A 4 -33.86 9.76 4.28
C LEU A 4 -33.01 9.97 5.55
N GLN A 5 -33.64 9.66 6.69
CA GLN A 5 -32.97 9.56 7.99
C GLN A 5 -31.93 8.42 7.94
N TRP A 6 -30.68 8.76 8.19
CA TRP A 6 -29.60 7.81 8.46
C TRP A 6 -29.80 7.25 9.86
N HIS A 7 -30.20 5.98 9.97
CA HIS A 7 -30.19 5.27 11.24
C HIS A 7 -28.75 4.93 11.60
N GLU A 8 -28.29 5.54 12.70
CA GLU A 8 -27.09 5.15 13.43
C GLU A 8 -27.18 3.66 13.80
N LEU A 9 -26.28 2.86 13.25
CA LEU A 9 -26.05 1.51 13.74
C LEU A 9 -25.18 1.62 15.00
N GLU A 10 -25.84 1.71 16.14
CA GLU A 10 -25.24 1.48 17.45
C GLU A 10 -24.71 0.04 17.50
N PHE A 11 -23.40 -0.13 17.46
CA PHE A 11 -22.77 -1.35 17.89
C PHE A 11 -22.86 -1.45 19.42
N THR A 12 -23.95 -2.02 19.89
CA THR A 12 -24.13 -2.33 21.31
C THR A 12 -23.12 -3.39 21.74
N LYS A 13 -22.26 -3.02 22.69
CA LYS A 13 -21.54 -3.96 23.56
C LYS A 13 -22.52 -4.84 24.32
N ALA A 14 -22.93 -5.93 23.74
CA ALA A 14 -23.80 -6.88 24.42
C ALA A 14 -23.29 -8.32 24.24
N SER A 15 -23.01 -8.89 25.40
CA SER A 15 -22.97 -10.32 25.67
C SER A 15 -21.64 -11.04 25.58
N ILE A 16 -20.74 -10.71 26.51
CA ILE A 16 -19.75 -11.70 26.99
C ILE A 16 -20.42 -12.56 28.04
N LYS A 17 -20.94 -13.73 27.66
CA LYS A 17 -21.10 -14.88 28.55
C LYS A 17 -21.11 -16.17 27.73
N GLY A 18 -20.01 -16.95 27.82
CA GLY A 18 -20.05 -18.39 27.62
C GLY A 18 -19.90 -18.92 26.21
N LYS A 19 -18.91 -18.47 25.44
CA LYS A 19 -18.29 -19.25 24.34
C LYS A 19 -16.79 -19.27 24.60
N GLY A 20 -16.20 -20.48 24.64
CA GLY A 20 -14.75 -20.63 24.72
C GLY A 20 -14.10 -19.72 23.69
N LEU A 21 -12.94 -19.10 24.00
CA LEU A 21 -12.17 -18.25 23.10
C LEU A 21 -11.96 -19.04 21.80
N VAL A 22 -12.79 -18.77 20.79
CA VAL A 22 -12.46 -19.15 19.42
C VAL A 22 -11.30 -18.22 19.09
N LYS A 23 -10.08 -18.75 19.09
CA LYS A 23 -8.89 -18.02 18.67
C LYS A 23 -9.15 -17.61 17.23
N GLU A 24 -9.33 -16.30 16.99
CA GLU A 24 -9.53 -15.78 15.66
C GLU A 24 -8.28 -16.07 14.84
N MET A 25 -8.46 -16.85 13.76
CA MET A 25 -7.35 -17.34 12.94
C MET A 25 -7.14 -16.40 11.76
N ILE A 26 -5.91 -15.97 11.56
CA ILE A 26 -5.54 -15.17 10.38
C ILE A 26 -5.75 -15.99 9.10
N LYS A 27 -6.44 -15.40 8.16
CA LYS A 27 -6.74 -15.95 6.82
C LYS A 27 -6.29 -15.03 5.69
N ASN A 28 -6.18 -13.73 5.98
CA ASN A 28 -5.91 -12.68 4.98
C ASN A 28 -4.62 -11.96 5.34
N LEU A 29 -3.70 -11.90 4.38
CA LEU A 29 -2.46 -11.18 4.50
C LEU A 29 -2.54 -9.96 3.57
N VAL A 30 -2.52 -8.76 4.15
CA VAL A 30 -2.65 -7.50 3.44
C VAL A 30 -1.31 -6.77 3.51
N PHE A 31 -0.77 -6.39 2.38
CA PHE A 31 0.54 -5.75 2.26
C PHE A 31 0.39 -4.34 1.68
N ASP A 32 1.11 -3.37 2.25
CA ASP A 32 1.44 -2.18 1.48
C ASP A 32 2.42 -2.52 0.35
N LEU A 33 2.62 -1.59 -0.57
CA LEU A 33 3.57 -1.71 -1.70
C LEU A 33 4.92 -1.09 -1.33
N GLY A 34 4.94 0.22 -1.06
CA GLY A 34 6.15 0.97 -0.77
C GLY A 34 6.79 0.57 0.56
N ASN A 35 8.10 0.38 0.58
CA ASN A 35 8.88 -0.06 1.76
C ASN A 35 8.39 -1.36 2.42
N VAL A 36 7.51 -2.10 1.71
CA VAL A 36 7.07 -3.45 2.11
C VAL A 36 7.38 -4.48 1.04
N LEU A 37 6.99 -4.23 -0.22
CA LEU A 37 7.24 -5.13 -1.36
C LEU A 37 8.31 -4.60 -2.32
N ILE A 38 8.46 -3.28 -2.38
CA ILE A 38 9.43 -2.54 -3.19
C ILE A 38 9.87 -1.30 -2.42
N GLU A 39 11.13 -0.93 -2.52
CA GLU A 39 11.65 0.29 -1.89
C GLU A 39 10.95 1.54 -2.45
N TRP A 40 10.57 2.47 -1.57
CA TRP A 40 10.14 3.81 -1.92
C TRP A 40 11.09 4.83 -1.30
N ASN A 41 11.93 5.45 -2.12
CA ASN A 41 12.95 6.39 -1.68
C ASN A 41 13.12 7.51 -2.70
N SER A 42 12.44 8.63 -2.47
CA SER A 42 12.45 9.77 -3.40
C SER A 42 13.86 10.36 -3.60
N GLU A 43 14.74 10.30 -2.60
CA GLU A 43 16.13 10.77 -2.73
C GLU A 43 16.94 9.88 -3.68
N LYS A 44 16.84 8.56 -3.51
CA LYS A 44 17.49 7.58 -4.38
C LYS A 44 16.98 7.72 -5.82
N ILE A 45 15.66 7.87 -6.00
CA ILE A 45 15.02 8.08 -7.30
C ILE A 45 15.59 9.34 -7.97
N LEU A 46 15.56 10.48 -7.26
CA LEU A 46 16.08 11.73 -7.76
C LEU A 46 17.57 11.64 -8.13
N THR A 47 18.38 11.02 -7.26
CA THR A 47 19.84 10.89 -7.48
C THR A 47 20.16 10.00 -8.68
N SER A 48 19.31 8.98 -8.93
CA SER A 48 19.50 8.07 -10.07
C SER A 48 19.24 8.72 -11.43
N PHE A 49 18.32 9.69 -11.48
CA PHE A 49 17.92 10.32 -12.75
C PHE A 49 18.43 11.76 -12.94
N GLU A 50 18.95 12.40 -11.88
CA GLU A 50 19.53 13.73 -11.96
C GLU A 50 20.82 13.81 -11.12
N PRO A 51 22.00 13.89 -11.71
CA PRO A 51 23.28 13.91 -11.00
C PRO A 51 23.58 15.23 -10.30
N GLU A 52 23.03 16.36 -10.78
CA GLU A 52 23.34 17.68 -10.26
C GLU A 52 22.46 18.02 -9.05
N LYS A 53 23.09 18.39 -7.93
CA LYS A 53 22.42 18.61 -6.65
C LYS A 53 21.36 19.72 -6.70
N GLU A 54 21.68 20.85 -7.33
CA GLU A 54 20.79 22.00 -7.44
C GLU A 54 19.56 21.65 -8.28
N ARG A 55 19.75 20.89 -9.36
CA ARG A 55 18.67 20.42 -10.23
C ARG A 55 17.77 19.41 -9.49
N ARG A 56 18.36 18.50 -8.68
CA ARG A 56 17.56 17.59 -7.81
C ARG A 56 16.70 18.34 -6.82
N GLN A 57 17.22 19.43 -6.21
CA GLN A 57 16.42 20.24 -5.28
C GLN A 57 15.20 20.85 -5.97
N LEU A 58 15.36 21.34 -7.18
CA LEU A 58 14.23 21.86 -7.96
C LEU A 58 13.23 20.76 -8.29
N LEU A 59 13.69 19.60 -8.76
CA LEU A 59 12.82 18.44 -9.05
C LEU A 59 12.07 17.98 -7.80
N ARG A 60 12.72 17.92 -6.63
CA ARG A 60 12.08 17.62 -5.35
C ARG A 60 10.92 18.57 -5.07
N GLN A 61 11.16 19.88 -5.19
CA GLN A 61 10.16 20.89 -4.92
C GLN A 61 8.97 20.78 -5.87
N VAL A 62 9.23 20.64 -7.18
CA VAL A 62 8.15 20.68 -8.19
C VAL A 62 7.39 19.34 -8.30
N ILE A 63 7.97 18.22 -7.91
CA ILE A 63 7.34 16.90 -7.99
C ILE A 63 6.73 16.50 -6.65
N PHE A 64 7.54 16.42 -5.58
CA PHE A 64 7.12 15.82 -4.31
C PHE A 64 6.55 16.84 -3.32
N GLU A 65 7.18 18.03 -3.20
CA GLU A 65 6.77 19.03 -2.22
C GLU A 65 5.63 19.94 -2.71
N SER A 66 5.38 19.98 -4.01
CA SER A 66 4.29 20.77 -4.62
C SER A 66 2.90 20.17 -4.42
N GLY A 67 2.82 18.94 -3.93
CA GLY A 67 1.57 18.19 -3.82
C GLY A 67 1.12 17.50 -5.12
N ILE A 68 1.82 17.65 -6.25
CA ILE A 68 1.46 16.99 -7.52
C ILE A 68 1.51 15.48 -7.38
N TRP A 69 2.54 14.94 -6.70
CA TRP A 69 2.64 13.50 -6.46
C TRP A 69 1.47 12.97 -5.63
N HIS A 70 1.11 13.68 -4.56
CA HIS A 70 -0.03 13.32 -3.73
C HIS A 70 -1.37 13.34 -4.51
N GLN A 71 -1.56 14.32 -5.40
CA GLN A 71 -2.74 14.35 -6.28
C GLN A 71 -2.81 13.13 -7.21
N THR A 72 -1.65 12.63 -7.65
CA THR A 72 -1.59 11.39 -8.44
C THR A 72 -1.97 10.17 -7.62
N ASP A 73 -1.44 10.07 -6.40
CA ASP A 73 -1.77 8.97 -5.46
C ASP A 73 -3.24 8.98 -5.06
N LYS A 74 -3.87 10.15 -5.04
CA LYS A 74 -5.30 10.30 -4.76
C LYS A 74 -6.20 10.11 -5.98
N GLY A 75 -5.60 10.01 -7.19
CA GLY A 75 -6.36 9.88 -8.44
C GLY A 75 -6.99 11.19 -8.94
N GLU A 76 -6.59 12.34 -8.37
CA GLU A 76 -6.99 13.67 -8.85
C GLU A 76 -6.27 14.05 -10.15
N LEU A 77 -5.11 13.48 -10.40
CA LEU A 77 -4.32 13.60 -11.63
C LEU A 77 -3.88 12.21 -12.10
N SER A 78 -3.95 11.96 -13.40
CA SER A 78 -3.22 10.83 -14.00
C SER A 78 -1.71 11.09 -13.96
N LEU A 79 -0.89 10.03 -14.09
CA LEU A 79 0.56 10.17 -14.23
C LEU A 79 0.95 11.11 -15.36
N LYS A 80 0.19 11.05 -16.48
CA LYS A 80 0.45 11.91 -17.63
C LYS A 80 0.20 13.38 -17.31
N GLU A 81 -0.95 13.70 -16.73
CA GLU A 81 -1.28 15.09 -16.36
C GLU A 81 -0.30 15.66 -15.33
N ALA A 82 0.10 14.85 -14.35
CA ALA A 82 1.09 15.24 -13.35
C ALA A 82 2.46 15.51 -13.98
N CYS A 83 2.92 14.60 -14.85
CA CYS A 83 4.15 14.76 -15.60
C CYS A 83 4.12 16.03 -16.48
N ASP A 84 3.07 16.24 -17.26
CA ASP A 84 2.89 17.41 -18.12
C ASP A 84 2.88 18.73 -17.30
N LYS A 85 2.23 18.73 -16.13
CA LYS A 85 2.23 19.90 -15.22
C LYS A 85 3.60 20.23 -14.66
N VAL A 86 4.44 19.23 -14.40
CA VAL A 86 5.82 19.43 -13.96
C VAL A 86 6.68 19.93 -15.11
N LEU A 87 6.59 19.30 -16.29
CA LEU A 87 7.34 19.69 -17.47
C LEU A 87 7.06 21.13 -17.89
N ALA A 88 5.80 21.59 -17.77
CA ALA A 88 5.43 22.98 -18.07
C ALA A 88 6.07 24.02 -17.16
N LYS A 89 6.67 23.63 -16.03
CA LYS A 89 7.38 24.52 -15.07
C LYS A 89 8.90 24.53 -15.25
N LEU A 90 9.43 23.68 -16.13
CA LEU A 90 10.85 23.41 -16.27
C LEU A 90 11.27 23.60 -17.73
N ASP A 91 12.55 23.85 -17.94
CA ASP A 91 13.12 23.85 -19.29
C ASP A 91 13.33 22.41 -19.82
N ASP A 92 13.55 22.30 -21.14
CA ASP A 92 13.65 21.00 -21.83
C ASP A 92 14.77 20.10 -21.30
N SER A 93 15.79 20.66 -20.66
CA SER A 93 16.91 19.87 -20.11
C SER A 93 16.51 18.96 -18.96
N TYR A 94 15.33 19.18 -18.34
CA TYR A 94 14.77 18.34 -17.28
C TYR A 94 13.87 17.22 -17.81
N HIS A 95 13.44 17.27 -19.07
CA HIS A 95 12.40 16.38 -19.59
C HIS A 95 12.71 14.90 -19.36
N SER A 96 13.93 14.46 -19.63
CA SER A 96 14.33 13.06 -19.45
C SER A 96 14.26 12.64 -17.98
N ALA A 97 14.76 13.47 -17.06
CA ALA A 97 14.73 13.15 -15.63
C ALA A 97 13.27 13.08 -15.10
N VAL A 98 12.43 14.06 -15.47
CA VAL A 98 11.01 14.07 -15.08
C VAL A 98 10.29 12.84 -15.58
N GLN A 99 10.43 12.50 -16.87
CA GLN A 99 9.79 11.29 -17.43
C GLN A 99 10.25 10.02 -16.71
N ASN A 100 11.54 9.87 -16.43
CA ASN A 100 12.04 8.70 -15.70
C ASN A 100 11.51 8.66 -14.27
N ILE A 101 11.44 9.79 -13.55
CA ILE A 101 10.87 9.86 -12.21
C ILE A 101 9.39 9.46 -12.21
N PHE A 102 8.59 9.90 -13.17
CA PHE A 102 7.17 9.56 -13.21
C PHE A 102 6.89 8.13 -13.67
N TYR A 103 7.68 7.61 -14.63
CA TYR A 103 7.31 6.37 -15.31
C TYR A 103 8.23 5.18 -15.08
N ASN A 104 9.45 5.39 -14.56
CA ASN A 104 10.49 4.35 -14.50
C ASN A 104 11.21 4.31 -13.13
N TRP A 105 10.74 5.02 -12.12
CA TRP A 105 11.41 5.06 -10.81
C TRP A 105 11.62 3.70 -10.17
N TYR A 106 10.74 2.73 -10.43
CA TYR A 106 10.83 1.38 -9.91
C TYR A 106 12.01 0.58 -10.47
N GLU A 107 12.66 1.05 -11.54
CA GLU A 107 13.84 0.39 -12.11
C GLU A 107 15.13 0.65 -11.31
N VAL A 108 15.14 1.67 -10.46
CA VAL A 108 16.32 2.11 -9.71
C VAL A 108 16.24 1.85 -8.21
N VAL A 109 15.18 1.21 -7.75
CA VAL A 109 14.94 0.88 -6.35
C VAL A 109 14.99 -0.62 -6.12
N GLU A 110 15.07 -1.03 -4.86
CA GLU A 110 15.15 -2.44 -4.49
C GLU A 110 13.76 -3.09 -4.53
N VAL A 111 13.71 -4.32 -5.04
CA VAL A 111 12.54 -5.20 -4.94
C VAL A 111 12.80 -6.19 -3.80
N TYR A 112 11.91 -6.24 -2.83
CA TYR A 112 12.04 -7.14 -1.68
C TYR A 112 11.60 -8.56 -2.06
N SER A 113 12.49 -9.22 -2.81
CA SER A 113 12.22 -10.52 -3.44
C SER A 113 12.08 -11.67 -2.43
N GLY A 114 12.77 -11.60 -1.30
CA GLY A 114 12.69 -12.60 -0.23
C GLY A 114 11.32 -12.62 0.43
N LEU A 115 10.73 -11.44 0.70
CA LEU A 115 9.37 -11.35 1.22
C LEU A 115 8.35 -11.84 0.18
N GLN A 116 8.53 -11.48 -1.09
CA GLN A 116 7.62 -11.92 -2.15
C GLN A 116 7.67 -13.46 -2.34
N GLU A 117 8.84 -14.08 -2.20
CA GLU A 117 8.94 -15.55 -2.19
C GLU A 117 8.21 -16.17 -0.98
N LYS A 118 8.31 -15.56 0.20
CA LYS A 118 7.54 -16.00 1.38
C LYS A 118 6.03 -15.85 1.16
N ILE A 119 5.58 -14.75 0.57
CA ILE A 119 4.17 -14.54 0.23
C ILE A 119 3.67 -15.65 -0.68
N ARG A 120 4.46 -16.08 -1.67
CA ARG A 120 4.13 -17.22 -2.52
C ARG A 120 3.91 -18.49 -1.70
N LEU A 121 4.82 -18.80 -0.77
CA LEU A 121 4.68 -19.96 0.11
C LEU A 121 3.43 -19.88 1.02
N TRP A 122 3.09 -18.69 1.52
CA TRP A 122 1.86 -18.51 2.31
C TRP A 122 0.60 -18.64 1.44
N ALA A 123 0.64 -18.16 0.20
CA ALA A 123 -0.47 -18.37 -0.75
C ALA A 123 -0.68 -19.87 -1.03
N ASP A 124 0.40 -20.65 -1.23
CA ASP A 124 0.35 -22.10 -1.41
C ASP A 124 -0.22 -22.83 -0.17
N GLN A 125 -0.05 -22.26 1.02
CA GLN A 125 -0.68 -22.73 2.27
C GLN A 125 -2.16 -22.31 2.39
N GLY A 126 -2.70 -21.56 1.42
CA GLY A 126 -4.10 -21.17 1.37
C GLY A 126 -4.43 -19.86 2.08
N TYR A 127 -3.44 -19.03 2.45
CA TYR A 127 -3.70 -17.66 2.84
C TYR A 127 -4.13 -16.83 1.62
N ARG A 128 -5.07 -15.92 1.82
CA ARG A 128 -5.49 -14.98 0.79
C ARG A 128 -4.59 -13.74 0.84
N ILE A 129 -4.05 -13.34 -0.30
CA ILE A 129 -3.06 -12.27 -0.41
C ILE A 129 -3.71 -11.03 -0.99
N TYR A 130 -3.53 -9.88 -0.34
CA TYR A 130 -4.08 -8.60 -0.77
C TYR A 130 -3.02 -7.51 -0.76
N ILE A 131 -3.19 -6.49 -1.60
CA ILE A 131 -2.43 -5.25 -1.55
C ILE A 131 -3.38 -4.10 -1.21
N LEU A 132 -2.97 -3.23 -0.26
CA LEU A 132 -3.64 -1.97 0.09
C LEU A 132 -2.62 -0.86 0.04
N SER A 133 -2.62 -0.06 -1.03
CA SER A 133 -1.54 0.91 -1.27
C SER A 133 -2.02 2.31 -1.61
N THR A 134 -1.34 3.31 -1.05
CA THR A 134 -1.41 4.69 -1.50
C THR A 134 -0.50 4.84 -2.70
N THR A 135 -1.05 4.66 -3.90
CA THR A 135 -0.33 4.68 -5.18
C THR A 135 -1.28 4.90 -6.34
N CYS A 136 -0.72 5.14 -7.51
CA CYS A 136 -1.46 5.38 -8.74
C CYS A 136 -1.24 4.28 -9.79
N GLU A 137 -1.59 4.54 -11.03
CA GLU A 137 -1.47 3.63 -12.18
C GLU A 137 -0.03 3.14 -12.47
N ILE A 138 0.99 3.69 -11.79
CA ILE A 138 2.36 3.16 -11.83
C ILE A 138 2.43 1.70 -11.34
N PHE A 139 1.51 1.29 -10.48
CA PHE A 139 1.36 -0.09 -10.00
C PHE A 139 1.36 -1.10 -11.15
N TYR A 140 0.61 -0.82 -12.22
CA TYR A 140 0.53 -1.70 -13.37
C TYR A 140 1.82 -1.74 -14.20
N ARG A 141 2.63 -0.66 -14.16
CA ARG A 141 3.96 -0.68 -14.78
C ARG A 141 4.94 -1.53 -13.99
N ILE A 142 4.90 -1.42 -12.67
CA ILE A 142 5.71 -2.23 -11.73
C ILE A 142 5.38 -3.71 -11.91
N GLU A 143 4.10 -4.06 -12.02
CA GLU A 143 3.63 -5.42 -12.30
C GLU A 143 4.15 -5.91 -13.66
N LYS A 144 3.91 -5.14 -14.72
CA LYS A 144 4.33 -5.51 -16.07
C LYS A 144 5.85 -5.65 -16.23
N ALA A 145 6.62 -4.90 -15.45
CA ALA A 145 8.09 -5.02 -15.39
C ALA A 145 8.56 -6.28 -14.66
N GLY A 146 7.67 -7.04 -14.02
CA GLY A 146 7.99 -8.24 -13.26
C GLY A 146 8.51 -7.98 -11.85
N SER A 147 8.40 -6.75 -11.35
CA SER A 147 8.82 -6.40 -9.98
C SER A 147 7.79 -6.85 -8.92
N LEU A 148 6.63 -7.35 -9.34
CA LEU A 148 5.61 -7.95 -8.48
C LEU A 148 5.28 -9.38 -8.93
N PRO A 149 6.21 -10.35 -8.79
CA PRO A 149 5.96 -11.75 -9.18
C PRO A 149 4.80 -12.41 -8.43
N ILE A 150 4.37 -11.83 -7.31
CA ILE A 150 3.20 -12.27 -6.54
C ILE A 150 1.86 -11.82 -7.15
N PHE A 151 1.86 -10.94 -8.16
CA PHE A 151 0.63 -10.38 -8.72
C PHE A 151 -0.40 -11.44 -9.15
N PRO A 152 -0.03 -12.55 -9.82
CA PRO A 152 -0.97 -13.61 -10.17
C PRO A 152 -1.58 -14.36 -8.97
N LEU A 153 -1.00 -14.21 -7.78
CA LEU A 153 -1.44 -14.87 -6.54
C LEU A 153 -2.37 -13.97 -5.71
N LEU A 154 -2.53 -12.71 -6.11
CA LEU A 154 -3.36 -11.77 -5.37
C LEU A 154 -4.83 -12.20 -5.42
N SER A 155 -5.44 -12.28 -4.25
CA SER A 155 -6.90 -12.39 -4.10
C SER A 155 -7.59 -11.06 -4.39
N GLY A 156 -6.84 -9.96 -4.36
CA GLY A 156 -7.30 -8.63 -4.73
C GLY A 156 -6.38 -7.50 -4.26
N TYR A 157 -6.75 -6.29 -4.63
CA TYR A 157 -6.03 -5.08 -4.22
C TYR A 157 -6.95 -3.85 -4.20
N ILE A 158 -6.53 -2.84 -3.44
CA ILE A 158 -7.06 -1.47 -3.47
C ILE A 158 -5.89 -0.52 -3.70
N LEU A 159 -6.01 0.30 -4.73
CA LEU A 159 -5.10 1.42 -5.01
C LEU A 159 -5.84 2.72 -4.71
N SER A 160 -5.21 3.63 -3.98
CA SER A 160 -5.82 4.89 -3.56
C SER A 160 -6.34 5.72 -4.73
N SER A 161 -5.60 5.77 -5.83
CA SER A 161 -5.99 6.53 -7.03
C SER A 161 -7.27 6.01 -7.70
N GLU A 162 -7.61 4.71 -7.56
CA GLU A 162 -8.84 4.14 -8.12
C GLU A 162 -10.07 4.41 -7.26
N VAL A 163 -9.86 4.69 -5.99
CA VAL A 163 -10.95 4.85 -5.01
C VAL A 163 -11.09 6.26 -4.45
N GLY A 164 -10.14 7.16 -4.77
CA GLY A 164 -10.15 8.58 -4.40
C GLY A 164 -9.86 8.85 -2.91
N VAL A 165 -9.35 7.86 -2.17
CA VAL A 165 -9.04 7.93 -0.73
C VAL A 165 -7.67 7.31 -0.48
N VAL A 166 -6.89 7.92 0.43
CA VAL A 166 -5.52 7.49 0.77
C VAL A 166 -5.44 6.96 2.20
N LYS A 167 -4.46 6.15 2.51
CA LYS A 167 -4.12 5.84 3.91
C LYS A 167 -3.57 7.11 4.59
N PRO A 168 -3.85 7.37 5.86
CA PRO A 168 -4.56 6.54 6.84
C PRO A 168 -6.08 6.77 6.93
N GLU A 169 -6.74 7.34 5.92
CA GLU A 169 -8.19 7.53 5.94
C GLU A 169 -8.91 6.18 6.13
N PRO A 170 -9.80 6.01 7.15
CA PRO A 170 -10.46 4.73 7.43
C PRO A 170 -11.23 4.14 6.24
N GLU A 171 -11.70 5.01 5.35
CA GLU A 171 -12.50 4.63 4.18
C GLU A 171 -11.76 3.71 3.22
N ILE A 172 -10.44 3.84 3.06
CA ILE A 172 -9.69 2.96 2.13
C ILE A 172 -9.66 1.51 2.63
N TYR A 173 -9.53 1.32 3.96
CA TYR A 173 -9.59 0.01 4.60
C TYR A 173 -10.99 -0.59 4.49
N GLN A 174 -12.03 0.22 4.75
CA GLN A 174 -13.43 -0.19 4.62
C GLN A 174 -13.77 -0.61 3.19
N LYS A 175 -13.20 0.06 2.18
CA LYS A 175 -13.33 -0.34 0.77
C LYS A 175 -12.71 -1.71 0.52
N LEU A 176 -11.53 -2.01 1.09
CA LEU A 176 -10.89 -3.33 1.01
C LEU A 176 -11.79 -4.39 1.66
N LEU A 177 -12.20 -4.17 2.91
CA LEU A 177 -13.05 -5.10 3.66
C LEU A 177 -14.35 -5.39 2.92
N LYS A 178 -15.02 -4.36 2.43
CA LYS A 178 -16.29 -4.47 1.71
C LYS A 178 -16.14 -5.16 0.35
N LYS A 179 -15.13 -4.75 -0.45
CA LYS A 179 -14.92 -5.27 -1.82
C LYS A 179 -14.67 -6.77 -1.81
N TYR A 180 -13.93 -7.26 -0.83
CA TYR A 180 -13.51 -8.66 -0.77
C TYR A 180 -14.17 -9.47 0.35
N SER A 181 -15.14 -8.87 1.05
CA SER A 181 -15.88 -9.50 2.17
C SER A 181 -14.93 -10.05 3.23
N LEU A 182 -13.97 -9.21 3.68
CA LEU A 182 -12.99 -9.58 4.68
C LEU A 182 -13.49 -9.27 6.08
N ASP A 183 -13.15 -10.16 7.03
CA ASP A 183 -13.23 -9.87 8.45
C ASP A 183 -11.87 -9.27 8.88
N PRO A 184 -11.82 -8.06 9.43
CA PRO A 184 -10.57 -7.46 9.88
C PRO A 184 -9.89 -8.28 10.97
N THR A 185 -10.65 -8.98 11.85
CA THR A 185 -10.09 -9.82 12.93
C THR A 185 -9.41 -11.10 12.41
N GLU A 186 -9.68 -11.49 11.16
CA GLU A 186 -9.03 -12.59 10.45
C GLU A 186 -7.93 -12.09 9.48
N SER A 187 -7.54 -10.81 9.59
CA SER A 187 -6.67 -10.12 8.64
C SER A 187 -5.47 -9.50 9.34
N VAL A 188 -4.29 -9.60 8.75
CA VAL A 188 -3.10 -8.87 9.16
C VAL A 188 -2.71 -7.85 8.09
N PHE A 189 -2.36 -6.65 8.51
CA PHE A 189 -1.85 -5.57 7.64
C PHE A 189 -0.42 -5.22 8.00
N ILE A 190 0.45 -5.19 7.01
CA ILE A 190 1.85 -4.77 7.13
C ILE A 190 2.09 -3.49 6.33
N ASP A 191 2.65 -2.47 6.97
CA ASP A 191 2.88 -1.12 6.42
C ASP A 191 4.08 -0.48 7.14
N ASP A 192 4.80 0.43 6.49
CA ASP A 192 5.95 1.13 7.07
C ASP A 192 5.57 2.41 7.84
N ILE A 193 4.31 2.85 7.74
CA ILE A 193 3.81 4.07 8.38
C ILE A 193 2.91 3.73 9.56
N GLN A 194 3.34 4.10 10.78
CA GLN A 194 2.61 3.81 12.02
C GLN A 194 1.16 4.31 11.98
N ALA A 195 0.90 5.52 11.47
CA ALA A 195 -0.46 6.06 11.39
C ALA A 195 -1.41 5.21 10.55
N ASN A 196 -0.89 4.54 9.51
CA ASN A 196 -1.67 3.58 8.70
C ASN A 196 -2.04 2.35 9.52
N LEU A 197 -1.10 1.86 10.33
CA LEU A 197 -1.31 0.70 11.20
C LEU A 197 -2.27 1.02 12.36
N ASP A 198 -2.19 2.23 12.93
CA ASP A 198 -3.08 2.66 14.01
C ASP A 198 -4.55 2.64 13.53
N THR A 199 -4.82 3.18 12.35
CA THR A 199 -6.17 3.14 11.75
C THR A 199 -6.62 1.69 11.45
N ALA A 200 -5.71 0.85 10.94
CA ALA A 200 -6.04 -0.56 10.69
C ALA A 200 -6.35 -1.31 11.99
N ALA A 201 -5.58 -1.07 13.06
CA ALA A 201 -5.80 -1.67 14.38
C ALA A 201 -7.15 -1.24 15.00
N GLU A 202 -7.54 0.04 14.86
CA GLU A 202 -8.85 0.53 15.29
C GLU A 202 -10.01 -0.16 14.57
N LEU A 203 -9.78 -0.61 13.33
CA LEU A 203 -10.76 -1.38 12.55
C LEU A 203 -10.72 -2.88 12.85
N GLY A 204 -9.77 -3.34 13.67
CA GLY A 204 -9.67 -4.73 14.12
C GLY A 204 -8.65 -5.61 13.41
N PHE A 205 -7.80 -5.05 12.54
CA PHE A 205 -6.69 -5.80 11.95
C PHE A 205 -5.60 -6.11 12.99
N GLU A 206 -4.94 -7.25 12.84
CA GLU A 206 -3.58 -7.41 13.36
C GLU A 206 -2.65 -6.56 12.50
N THR A 207 -1.63 -5.97 13.11
CA THR A 207 -0.73 -5.05 12.40
C THR A 207 0.73 -5.39 12.60
N ILE A 208 1.55 -5.18 11.57
CA ILE A 208 3.01 -5.34 11.60
C ILE A 208 3.65 -4.08 11.03
N LEU A 209 4.50 -3.41 11.82
CA LEU A 209 5.30 -2.29 11.33
C LEU A 209 6.46 -2.83 10.49
N SER A 210 6.49 -2.44 9.23
CA SER A 210 7.60 -2.78 8.32
C SER A 210 8.83 -1.98 8.68
N THR A 211 9.96 -2.67 8.85
CA THR A 211 11.25 -2.05 9.16
C THR A 211 12.37 -2.50 8.22
N SER A 212 12.36 -3.76 7.85
CA SER A 212 13.26 -4.36 6.86
C SER A 212 12.69 -5.69 6.38
N GLU A 213 13.09 -6.14 5.18
CA GLU A 213 12.61 -7.40 4.63
C GLU A 213 12.79 -8.59 5.58
N PRO A 214 13.98 -8.82 6.21
CA PRO A 214 14.15 -9.95 7.13
C PRO A 214 13.28 -9.85 8.39
N GLU A 215 13.08 -8.64 8.93
CA GLU A 215 12.23 -8.44 10.12
C GLU A 215 10.75 -8.64 9.77
N ASN A 216 10.31 -8.17 8.59
CA ASN A 216 8.96 -8.36 8.10
C ASN A 216 8.61 -9.86 7.99
N ILE A 217 9.54 -10.65 7.42
CA ILE A 217 9.39 -12.10 7.32
C ILE A 217 9.28 -12.73 8.71
N ARG A 218 10.19 -12.39 9.64
CA ARG A 218 10.18 -12.95 11.00
C ARG A 218 8.90 -12.60 11.76
N ALA A 219 8.46 -11.34 11.68
CA ALA A 219 7.26 -10.88 12.37
C ALA A 219 6.01 -11.60 11.82
N MET A 220 5.89 -11.73 10.50
CA MET A 220 4.78 -12.44 9.88
C MET A 220 4.80 -13.93 10.26
N GLU A 221 5.94 -14.62 10.17
CA GLU A 221 6.07 -16.04 10.55
C GLU A 221 5.70 -16.25 12.03
N ALA A 222 6.14 -15.38 12.92
CA ALA A 222 5.78 -15.46 14.35
C ALA A 222 4.27 -15.26 14.59
N LEU A 223 3.65 -14.30 13.90
CA LEU A 223 2.22 -14.07 13.97
C LEU A 223 1.44 -15.28 13.44
N LEU A 224 1.83 -15.83 12.29
CA LEU A 224 1.16 -16.96 11.66
C LEU A 224 1.33 -18.25 12.47
N ALA A 225 2.48 -18.47 13.13
CA ALA A 225 2.67 -19.58 14.07
C ALA A 225 1.74 -19.45 15.30
N ALA A 226 1.48 -18.23 15.75
CA ALA A 226 0.62 -17.97 16.90
C ALA A 226 -0.89 -17.99 16.57
N LYS A 227 -1.28 -17.45 15.42
CA LYS A 227 -2.68 -17.17 15.04
C LYS A 227 -3.07 -17.67 13.65
N GLY A 228 -2.20 -18.34 12.91
CA GLY A 228 -2.48 -18.80 11.55
C GLY A 228 -3.40 -20.02 11.50
N LYS A 229 -3.86 -20.35 10.28
CA LYS A 229 -4.74 -21.48 9.98
C LYS A 229 -4.18 -22.85 10.40
N PHE A 230 -2.89 -22.97 10.49
CA PHE A 230 -2.16 -24.23 10.65
C PHE A 230 -1.23 -24.20 11.88
N GLY A 231 -1.49 -23.29 12.82
CA GLY A 231 -0.77 -23.19 14.09
C GLY A 231 -1.18 -24.22 15.13
#